data_6eae39bda5e5ffb6e980438fbf7f06af
#
_entry.id   6eae39bda5e5ffb6e980438fbf7f06af
#
_cell.length_a   1.000
_cell.length_b   1.000
_cell.length_c   1.000
_cell.angle_alpha   90.00
_cell.angle_beta   90.00
_cell.angle_gamma   90.00
#
_symmetry.space_group_name_H-M   'P 1'
#
loop_
_entity.id
_entity.type
_entity.pdbx_description
1 polymer ?
#
loop_
_entity_poly.entity_id
_entity_poly.type
_entity_poly.pdbx_seq_one_letter_code
_entity_poly.pdbx_strand_id
1 'polypeptide(L)'
;MINIALIAHDGKKADMVKFVMDFQEILSKYNLHATGTTGKKIKETGLTNIKCYNSGPYGGDAEIGTLVANGKIDMVFFFRDPLGKHP
;
A
#
# COMPACT_ATOMS: atom_id res chain seq x y z
N MET A 1 17.21 -2.45 -3.54
CA MET A 1 16.32 -1.49 -2.87
C MET A 1 15.19 -2.23 -2.18
N ILE A 2 14.79 -1.77 -1.00
CA ILE A 2 13.73 -2.42 -0.23
C ILE A 2 12.36 -2.15 -0.85
N ASN A 3 11.55 -3.19 -0.95
CA ASN A 3 10.20 -3.13 -1.48
C ASN A 3 9.19 -3.28 -0.34
N ILE A 4 8.31 -2.29 -0.20
CA ILE A 4 7.32 -2.24 0.88
C ILE A 4 5.93 -2.20 0.27
N ALA A 5 5.05 -3.08 0.75
CA ALA A 5 3.64 -3.08 0.35
C ALA A 5 2.82 -2.33 1.39
N LEU A 6 1.93 -1.47 0.93
CA LEU A 6 1.04 -0.69 1.78
C LEU A 6 -0.39 -1.07 1.43
N ILE A 7 -1.07 -1.73 2.36
CA ILE A 7 -2.42 -2.23 2.15
C ILE A 7 -3.33 -1.69 3.26
N ALA A 8 -4.51 -1.24 2.91
CA ALA A 8 -5.46 -0.72 3.89
C ALA A 8 -6.89 -1.07 3.51
N HIS A 9 -7.67 -1.50 4.50
CA HIS A 9 -9.12 -1.58 4.36
C HIS A 9 -9.70 -0.20 4.09
N ASP A 10 -10.89 -0.14 3.48
CA ASP A 10 -11.51 1.14 3.14
C ASP A 10 -11.60 2.07 4.34
N GLY A 11 -11.99 1.56 5.50
CA GLY A 11 -12.10 2.35 6.72
C GLY A 11 -10.75 2.79 7.29
N LYS A 12 -9.64 2.33 6.74
CA LYS A 12 -8.29 2.65 7.22
C LYS A 12 -7.43 3.37 6.18
N LYS A 13 -7.99 3.71 5.04
CA LYS A 13 -7.21 4.40 4.00
C LYS A 13 -6.73 5.78 4.44
N ALA A 14 -7.56 6.51 5.18
CA ALA A 14 -7.15 7.80 5.72
C ALA A 14 -6.00 7.67 6.70
N ASP A 15 -6.03 6.61 7.54
CA ASP A 15 -4.94 6.35 8.48
C ASP A 15 -3.65 5.98 7.73
N MET A 16 -3.75 5.23 6.64
CA MET A 16 -2.60 4.89 5.83
C MET A 16 -1.98 6.14 5.19
N VAL A 17 -2.81 7.03 4.68
CA VAL A 17 -2.32 8.28 4.09
C VAL A 17 -1.59 9.12 5.15
N LYS A 18 -2.16 9.22 6.34
CA LYS A 18 -1.52 9.95 7.44
C LYS A 18 -0.17 9.32 7.80
N PHE A 19 -0.12 7.99 7.90
CA PHE A 19 1.10 7.27 8.18
C PHE A 19 2.17 7.58 7.12
N VAL A 20 1.79 7.53 5.85
CA VAL A 20 2.71 7.82 4.76
C VAL A 20 3.21 9.25 4.82
N MET A 21 2.35 10.21 5.13
CA MET A 21 2.74 11.61 5.25
C MET A 21 3.70 11.82 6.42
N ASP A 22 3.42 11.17 7.56
CA ASP A 22 4.26 11.28 8.75
C ASP A 22 5.67 10.71 8.52
N PHE A 23 5.78 9.70 7.68
CA PHE A 23 7.05 9.02 7.42
C PHE A 23 7.52 9.19 5.97
N GLN A 24 7.08 10.26 5.31
CA GLN A 24 7.34 10.50 3.90
C GLN A 24 8.84 10.52 3.58
N GLU A 25 9.62 11.14 4.42
CA GLU A 25 11.06 11.24 4.21
C GLU A 25 11.72 9.85 4.17
N ILE A 26 11.33 8.99 5.10
CA ILE A 26 11.86 7.63 5.16
C ILE A 26 11.34 6.80 4.00
N LEU A 27 10.03 6.86 3.76
CA LEU A 27 9.39 6.03 2.73
C LEU A 27 9.81 6.41 1.32
N SER A 28 10.24 7.65 1.10
CA SER A 28 10.72 8.08 -0.21
C SER A 28 11.98 7.35 -0.66
N LYS A 29 12.66 6.67 0.26
CA LYS A 29 13.89 5.94 -0.03
C LYS A 29 13.65 4.51 -0.49
N TYR A 30 12.41 4.03 -0.47
CA TYR A 30 12.08 2.65 -0.78
C TYR A 30 11.13 2.56 -1.97
N ASN A 31 11.00 1.35 -2.52
CA ASN A 31 9.99 1.09 -3.55
C ASN A 31 8.68 0.73 -2.86
N LEU A 32 7.65 1.53 -3.10
CA LEU A 32 6.35 1.31 -2.48
C LEU A 32 5.40 0.66 -3.47
N HIS A 33 4.58 -0.25 -2.96
CA HIS A 33 3.57 -0.97 -3.73
C HIS A 33 2.24 -0.88 -3.00
N ALA A 34 1.18 -0.50 -3.68
CA ALA A 34 -0.13 -0.39 -3.04
C ALA A 34 -1.23 -0.72 -4.04
N THR A 35 -2.36 -1.17 -3.53
CA THR A 35 -3.51 -1.43 -4.38
C THR A 35 -4.19 -0.12 -4.79
N GLY A 36 -4.95 -0.18 -5.86
CA GLY A 36 -5.50 0.94 -6.62
C GLY A 36 -5.80 2.22 -5.85
N THR A 37 -6.89 2.23 -5.08
CA THR A 37 -7.34 3.45 -4.40
C THR A 37 -6.31 3.95 -3.37
N THR A 38 -5.73 3.03 -2.62
CA THR A 38 -4.70 3.38 -1.63
C THR A 38 -3.48 4.00 -2.32
N GLY A 39 -3.00 3.36 -3.39
CA GLY A 39 -1.85 3.86 -4.14
C GLY A 39 -2.11 5.24 -4.73
N LYS A 40 -3.31 5.45 -5.25
CA LYS A 40 -3.70 6.73 -5.82
C LYS A 40 -3.69 7.84 -4.77
N LYS A 41 -4.23 7.56 -3.59
CA LYS A 41 -4.24 8.52 -2.48
C LYS A 41 -2.83 8.84 -2.01
N ILE A 42 -1.96 7.85 -1.97
CA ILE A 42 -0.56 8.06 -1.58
C ILE A 42 0.18 8.92 -2.60
N LYS A 43 -0.07 8.70 -3.89
CA LYS A 43 0.52 9.55 -4.93
C LYS A 43 0.14 11.01 -4.76
N GLU A 44 -1.08 11.27 -4.32
CA GLU A 44 -1.56 12.64 -4.09
C GLU A 44 -0.79 13.36 -2.97
N THR A 45 -0.08 12.62 -2.10
CA THR A 45 0.75 13.23 -1.05
C THR A 45 2.09 13.75 -1.58
N GLY A 46 2.41 13.45 -2.85
CA GLY A 46 3.66 13.88 -3.46
C GLY A 46 4.71 12.80 -3.63
N LEU A 47 4.49 11.60 -3.09
CA LEU A 47 5.41 10.49 -3.30
C LEU A 47 5.29 9.97 -4.73
N THR A 48 6.43 9.82 -5.41
CA THR A 48 6.46 9.34 -6.79
C THR A 48 6.99 7.92 -6.91
N ASN A 49 7.54 7.38 -5.83
CA ASN A 49 8.17 6.05 -5.78
C ASN A 49 7.17 4.96 -5.42
N ILE A 50 5.92 5.10 -5.86
CA ILE A 50 4.88 4.13 -5.56
C ILE A 50 4.32 3.54 -6.84
N LYS A 51 4.18 2.20 -6.85
CA LYS A 51 3.54 1.48 -7.93
C LYS A 51 2.13 1.11 -7.48
N CYS A 52 1.14 1.50 -8.28
CA CYS A 52 -0.26 1.23 -7.98
C CYS A 52 -0.70 -0.03 -8.73
N TYR A 53 -1.39 -0.92 -8.05
CA TYR A 53 -1.97 -2.12 -8.62
C TYR A 53 -3.49 -1.94 -8.73
N ASN A 54 -4.18 -2.94 -9.26
CA ASN A 54 -5.63 -2.89 -9.28
C ASN A 54 -6.18 -2.80 -7.87
N SER A 55 -7.41 -2.30 -7.70
CA SER A 55 -8.04 -2.31 -6.39
C SER A 55 -8.28 -3.76 -5.94
N GLY A 56 -8.43 -3.98 -4.63
CA GLY A 56 -8.61 -5.30 -4.07
C GLY A 56 -9.67 -6.13 -4.79
N PRO A 57 -10.91 -5.60 -4.98
CA PRO A 57 -11.96 -6.35 -5.69
C PRO A 57 -11.62 -6.72 -7.13
N TYR A 58 -10.66 -6.05 -7.75
CA TYR A 58 -10.25 -6.29 -9.13
C TYR A 58 -8.90 -6.99 -9.23
N GLY A 59 -8.49 -7.72 -8.20
CA GLY A 59 -7.29 -8.54 -8.25
C GLY A 59 -6.04 -7.92 -7.69
N GLY A 60 -6.11 -6.69 -7.14
CA GLY A 60 -4.94 -6.03 -6.57
C GLY A 60 -4.30 -6.80 -5.43
N ASP A 61 -5.13 -7.39 -4.56
CA ASP A 61 -4.63 -8.20 -3.43
C ASP A 61 -3.88 -9.43 -3.93
N ALA A 62 -4.36 -10.06 -4.99
CA ALA A 62 -3.70 -11.21 -5.58
C ALA A 62 -2.38 -10.81 -6.23
N GLU A 63 -2.33 -9.65 -6.88
CA GLU A 63 -1.10 -9.14 -7.47
C GLU A 63 -0.02 -8.92 -6.40
N ILE A 64 -0.37 -8.25 -5.31
CA ILE A 64 0.55 -8.01 -4.18
C ILE A 64 0.94 -9.35 -3.54
N GLY A 65 -0.03 -10.25 -3.33
CA GLY A 65 0.24 -11.56 -2.77
C GLY A 65 1.23 -12.37 -3.58
N THR A 66 1.14 -12.30 -4.90
CA THR A 66 2.08 -12.96 -5.79
C THR A 66 3.49 -12.40 -5.61
N LEU A 67 3.61 -11.08 -5.48
CA LEU A 67 4.91 -10.46 -5.24
C LEU A 67 5.51 -10.91 -3.91
N VAL A 68 4.67 -11.01 -2.86
CA VAL A 68 5.11 -11.50 -1.56
C VAL A 68 5.59 -12.95 -1.67
N ALA A 69 4.81 -13.80 -2.33
CA ALA A 69 5.14 -15.21 -2.48
C ALA A 69 6.44 -15.42 -3.26
N ASN A 70 6.76 -14.53 -4.18
CA ASN A 70 7.98 -14.61 -4.99
C ASN A 70 9.16 -13.86 -4.38
N GLY A 71 9.05 -13.42 -3.13
CA GLY A 71 10.14 -12.74 -2.46
C GLY A 71 10.44 -11.35 -2.98
N LYS A 72 9.50 -10.73 -3.67
CA LYS A 72 9.67 -9.39 -4.26
C LYS A 72 9.31 -8.27 -3.28
N ILE A 73 8.67 -8.60 -2.17
CA ILE A 73 8.28 -7.64 -1.14
C ILE A 73 9.03 -7.98 0.14
N ASP A 74 9.67 -6.97 0.71
CA ASP A 74 10.47 -7.14 1.92
C ASP A 74 9.66 -6.88 3.19
N MET A 75 8.64 -6.01 3.11
CA MET A 75 7.87 -5.62 4.26
C MET A 75 6.45 -5.25 3.83
N VAL A 76 5.46 -5.61 4.66
CA VAL A 76 4.05 -5.29 4.42
C VAL A 76 3.51 -4.53 5.61
N PHE A 77 2.89 -3.36 5.35
CA PHE A 77 2.09 -2.65 6.34
C PHE A 77 0.63 -2.83 5.96
N PHE A 78 -0.10 -3.56 6.76
CA PHE A 78 -1.51 -3.84 6.52
C PHE A 78 -2.35 -3.17 7.59
N PHE A 79 -3.05 -2.10 7.22
CA PHE A 79 -3.94 -1.39 8.12
C PHE A 79 -5.32 -2.03 8.04
N ARG A 80 -5.59 -2.92 8.97
CA ARG A 80 -6.80 -3.71 9.00
C ARG A 80 -7.88 -3.04 9.85
N ASP A 81 -9.10 -3.00 9.31
CA ASP A 81 -10.27 -2.58 10.05
C ASP A 81 -10.97 -3.83 10.58
N PRO A 82 -10.95 -4.07 11.90
CA PRO A 82 -11.58 -5.29 12.46
C PRO A 82 -13.09 -5.32 12.27
N LEU A 83 -13.70 -4.16 12.02
CA LEU A 83 -15.14 -4.08 11.75
C LEU A 83 -15.45 -4.05 10.26
N GLY A 84 -14.42 -3.97 9.42
CA GLY A 84 -14.57 -3.96 7.97
C GLY A 84 -14.74 -5.35 7.42
N LYS A 85 -15.37 -5.45 6.26
CA LYS A 85 -15.64 -6.73 5.61
C LYS A 85 -14.47 -7.18 4.73
N HIS A 86 -13.97 -6.29 3.88
CA HIS A 86 -12.90 -6.60 2.94
C HIS A 86 -12.02 -5.38 2.69
N PRO A 87 -10.75 -5.61 2.34
CA PRO A 87 -9.87 -4.52 1.93
C PRO A 87 -10.40 -3.80 0.69
#